data_c2f5df0ca61d661de7cf2964b96159b9
#
_entry.id   c2f5df0ca61d661de7cf2964b96159b9
#
_cell.length_a   1.000
_cell.length_b   1.000
_cell.length_c   1.000
_cell.angle_alpha   90.00
_cell.angle_beta   90.00
_cell.angle_gamma   90.00
#
_symmetry.space_group_name_H-M   'P 1'
#
loop_
_entity.id
_entity.type
_entity.pdbx_description
1 polymer ?
#
loop_
_entity_poly.entity_id
_entity_poly.type
_entity_poly.pdbx_seq_one_letter_code
_entity_poly.pdbx_strand_id
1 'polypeptide(L)'
;MLKLHPSEFILPKDTTIGDDACGYSIIDNTLLVSVLCDGVGSAAHGGTAARQCVKFFLDQFKNRPRAWDIPRTMKTFTRHINSLLFKESMTQYGKIELLTTLCLAIIEGENLYTLNLGDSRIYLLKKNGEFIQLSDDHTMDDECLSHVLTSACGLSENIDPIIYTTPIAIGDTLVLCSDGVYTLLKESAFMDLIQKGLGASTIIHSTVQTCKPKNRDDMSLQIFRIESLDPLHSIKNIALPIPDRLDEGQIIDDYILISPMMEHRRIWKVLKDTKYCVMKFPLSDDEDSINPFVHEAWHAKQISHKAFPYAWVPESRSMRYYLMELVEGINLKEYLKNRTLSIDNVIELGKFLYHAEAHLLHLGLVHGDIKPENILVYQRDGEAGVDFKMVDFGSIVQIFSSNSRAGTPTYIAPERFGGSVINESTEIFSIGVTLYWALTAHFPYGEIEPFQTPIFKAPKRPSKLNSNIPPWLDSVIMRSIAISIDQRYRHYSEFFYDLKNPEKVKPYFCASTPLIERSPVTFYKIGFIILLVLEIITFYLYVTK
;
A
#
# COMPACT_ATOMS: atom_id res chain seq x y z
N MET A 1 -2.73 -16.04 6.63
CA MET A 1 -2.93 -15.35 7.93
C MET A 1 -1.55 -15.07 8.51
N LEU A 2 -1.27 -13.85 8.86
CA LEU A 2 -0.04 -13.54 9.61
C LEU A 2 -0.07 -14.40 10.88
N LYS A 3 0.88 -15.29 11.03
CA LYS A 3 0.94 -16.20 12.17
C LYS A 3 2.26 -15.99 12.89
N LEU A 4 2.12 -15.57 14.14
CA LEU A 4 3.23 -15.25 15.03
C LEU A 4 3.06 -16.03 16.33
N HIS A 5 4.16 -16.35 16.99
CA HIS A 5 4.16 -16.79 18.37
C HIS A 5 4.59 -15.63 19.26
N PRO A 6 3.66 -14.85 19.82
CA PRO A 6 3.98 -13.72 20.66
C PRO A 6 4.33 -14.20 22.07
N SER A 7 5.28 -13.51 22.69
CA SER A 7 5.59 -13.65 24.11
C SER A 7 5.92 -12.27 24.66
N GLU A 8 5.18 -11.82 25.64
CA GLU A 8 5.28 -10.49 26.23
C GLU A 8 5.34 -10.61 27.74
N PHE A 9 6.19 -9.82 28.39
CA PHE A 9 6.25 -9.77 29.84
C PHE A 9 6.85 -8.44 30.34
N ILE A 10 6.28 -7.89 31.41
CA ILE A 10 6.78 -6.73 32.14
C ILE A 10 7.01 -7.15 33.60
N LEU A 11 8.17 -6.81 34.13
CA LEU A 11 8.53 -7.01 35.53
C LEU A 11 8.85 -5.66 36.17
N PRO A 12 7.93 -5.07 36.96
CA PRO A 12 8.18 -3.80 37.66
C PRO A 12 9.33 -3.91 38.68
N LYS A 13 10.03 -2.79 38.92
CA LYS A 13 11.14 -2.74 39.89
C LYS A 13 10.71 -2.96 41.33
N ASP A 14 9.76 -2.18 41.83
CA ASP A 14 9.40 -2.15 43.24
C ASP A 14 7.90 -2.20 43.52
N THR A 15 7.05 -2.00 42.52
CA THR A 15 5.61 -1.83 42.68
C THR A 15 4.82 -2.81 41.85
N THR A 16 3.52 -2.92 42.08
CA THR A 16 2.63 -3.72 41.19
C THR A 16 2.42 -3.05 39.83
N ILE A 17 2.73 -1.74 39.71
CA ILE A 17 2.61 -0.98 38.45
C ILE A 17 3.92 -0.21 38.27
N GLY A 18 4.69 -0.59 37.24
CA GLY A 18 5.91 0.11 36.84
C GLY A 18 5.67 1.29 35.91
N ASP A 19 6.77 1.92 35.49
CA ASP A 19 6.77 3.02 34.53
C ASP A 19 6.83 2.54 33.08
N ASP A 20 7.24 1.28 32.84
CA ASP A 20 7.18 0.63 31.54
C ASP A 20 5.74 0.28 31.11
N ALA A 21 5.51 0.33 29.82
CA ALA A 21 4.30 -0.19 29.19
C ALA A 21 4.63 -0.83 27.84
N CYS A 22 4.01 -1.96 27.53
CA CYS A 22 4.06 -2.53 26.19
C CYS A 22 2.72 -3.14 25.80
N GLY A 23 2.56 -3.44 24.52
CA GLY A 23 1.39 -4.10 24.00
C GLY A 23 1.50 -4.33 22.49
N TYR A 24 0.70 -5.24 21.99
CA TYR A 24 0.62 -5.51 20.56
C TYR A 24 -0.81 -5.79 20.11
N SER A 25 -1.05 -5.67 18.80
CA SER A 25 -2.31 -6.04 18.16
C SER A 25 -2.04 -6.63 16.78
N ILE A 26 -2.77 -7.68 16.43
CA ILE A 26 -2.78 -8.22 15.06
C ILE A 26 -4.11 -7.79 14.42
N ILE A 27 -4.02 -6.89 13.44
CA ILE A 27 -5.18 -6.27 12.78
C ILE A 27 -5.44 -7.05 11.48
N ASP A 28 -6.71 -7.44 11.26
CA ASP A 28 -7.20 -8.15 10.07
C ASP A 28 -6.37 -9.41 9.70
N ASN A 29 -5.64 -9.98 10.67
CA ASN A 29 -4.71 -11.10 10.48
C ASN A 29 -3.60 -10.85 9.44
N THR A 30 -3.28 -9.60 9.14
CA THR A 30 -2.29 -9.20 8.12
C THR A 30 -1.26 -8.21 8.65
N LEU A 31 -1.58 -7.48 9.72
CA LEU A 31 -0.75 -6.40 10.25
C LEU A 31 -0.46 -6.63 11.73
N LEU A 32 0.81 -6.77 12.11
CA LEU A 32 1.25 -6.65 13.51
C LEU A 32 1.54 -5.19 13.81
N VAL A 33 1.03 -4.71 14.93
CA VAL A 33 1.43 -3.45 15.59
C VAL A 33 1.98 -3.81 16.95
N SER A 34 3.24 -3.51 17.22
CA SER A 34 3.92 -3.75 18.50
C SER A 34 4.52 -2.46 19.02
N VAL A 35 4.24 -2.14 20.27
CA VAL A 35 4.66 -0.91 20.94
C VAL A 35 5.29 -1.26 22.29
N LEU A 36 6.45 -0.69 22.57
CA LEU A 36 7.10 -0.74 23.87
C LEU A 36 7.56 0.67 24.24
N CYS A 37 7.24 1.09 25.43
CA CYS A 37 7.53 2.41 25.98
C CYS A 37 8.09 2.24 27.40
N ASP A 38 9.20 2.91 27.69
CA ASP A 38 9.81 3.02 29.00
C ASP A 38 9.59 4.45 29.53
N GLY A 39 8.94 4.57 30.65
CA GLY A 39 8.62 5.86 31.25
C GLY A 39 9.85 6.46 31.90
N VAL A 40 10.32 7.61 31.42
CA VAL A 40 11.56 8.23 31.89
C VAL A 40 11.50 8.56 33.39
N GLY A 41 12.33 7.88 34.20
CA GLY A 41 12.30 7.93 35.65
C GLY A 41 12.60 9.30 36.28
N SER A 42 13.17 10.27 35.54
CA SER A 42 13.33 11.66 35.97
C SER A 42 12.06 12.50 35.84
N ALA A 43 11.04 12.02 35.13
CA ALA A 43 9.74 12.65 34.96
C ALA A 43 8.71 12.00 35.90
N ALA A 44 8.00 12.78 36.70
CA ALA A 44 7.08 12.24 37.70
C ALA A 44 5.90 11.44 37.14
N HIS A 45 5.61 11.60 35.87
CA HIS A 45 4.50 10.97 35.16
C HIS A 45 4.93 10.13 33.92
N GLY A 46 6.18 9.62 33.93
CA GLY A 46 6.73 8.81 32.82
C GLY A 46 5.88 7.59 32.51
N GLY A 47 5.50 6.81 33.51
CA GLY A 47 4.66 5.63 33.30
C GLY A 47 3.24 5.95 32.79
N THR A 48 2.72 7.16 33.07
CA THR A 48 1.45 7.62 32.47
C THR A 48 1.63 7.89 30.97
N ALA A 49 2.74 8.55 30.60
CA ALA A 49 3.07 8.80 29.20
C ALA A 49 3.27 7.50 28.42
N ALA A 50 3.98 6.51 28.99
CA ALA A 50 4.19 5.19 28.39
C ALA A 50 2.85 4.49 28.10
N ARG A 51 1.96 4.40 29.07
CA ARG A 51 0.62 3.79 28.90
C ARG A 51 -0.25 4.55 27.88
N GLN A 52 -0.19 5.89 27.86
CA GLN A 52 -0.90 6.70 26.86
C GLN A 52 -0.39 6.41 25.45
N CYS A 53 0.93 6.34 25.24
CA CYS A 53 1.53 6.00 23.95
C CYS A 53 1.09 4.62 23.45
N VAL A 54 1.24 3.58 24.27
CA VAL A 54 0.84 2.22 23.91
C VAL A 54 -0.62 2.17 23.50
N LYS A 55 -1.52 2.70 24.35
CA LYS A 55 -2.96 2.73 24.05
C LYS A 55 -3.25 3.48 22.75
N PHE A 56 -2.65 4.65 22.57
CA PHE A 56 -2.84 5.47 21.37
C PHE A 56 -2.51 4.71 20.10
N PHE A 57 -1.33 4.11 20.01
CA PHE A 57 -0.93 3.39 18.80
C PHE A 57 -1.82 2.18 18.52
N LEU A 58 -2.14 1.37 19.53
CA LEU A 58 -2.99 0.20 19.35
C LEU A 58 -4.41 0.55 18.91
N ASP A 59 -4.96 1.68 19.39
CA ASP A 59 -6.29 2.16 19.01
C ASP A 59 -6.27 2.84 17.62
N GLN A 60 -5.28 3.69 17.34
CA GLN A 60 -5.25 4.45 16.09
C GLN A 60 -4.93 3.58 14.87
N PHE A 61 -4.05 2.58 14.99
CA PHE A 61 -3.74 1.69 13.87
C PHE A 61 -4.96 0.87 13.40
N LYS A 62 -5.89 0.54 14.28
CA LYS A 62 -7.17 -0.11 13.90
C LYS A 62 -8.01 0.76 12.96
N ASN A 63 -7.91 2.07 13.13
CA ASN A 63 -8.71 3.07 12.40
C ASN A 63 -7.88 3.84 11.37
N ARG A 64 -6.67 3.38 11.01
CA ARG A 64 -5.81 4.08 10.06
C ARG A 64 -6.50 4.24 8.70
N PRO A 65 -6.34 5.39 8.02
CA PRO A 65 -6.78 5.52 6.64
C PRO A 65 -6.05 4.50 5.76
N ARG A 66 -6.78 3.63 5.06
CA ARG A 66 -6.20 2.57 4.22
C ARG A 66 -5.34 3.13 3.07
N ALA A 67 -5.62 4.36 2.63
CA ALA A 67 -4.81 5.09 1.65
C ALA A 67 -3.46 5.61 2.17
N TRP A 68 -3.15 5.42 3.47
CA TRP A 68 -1.86 5.80 4.03
C TRP A 68 -0.95 4.57 4.11
N ASP A 69 0.26 4.69 3.56
CA ASP A 69 1.31 3.69 3.76
C ASP A 69 1.74 3.64 5.25
N ILE A 70 2.43 2.57 5.62
CA ILE A 70 2.90 2.39 7.00
C ILE A 70 3.87 3.50 7.42
N PRO A 71 4.90 3.88 6.65
CA PRO A 71 5.80 4.97 7.03
C PRO A 71 5.09 6.29 7.30
N ARG A 72 4.17 6.70 6.43
CA ARG A 72 3.36 7.90 6.62
C ARG A 72 2.51 7.82 7.88
N THR A 73 1.88 6.68 8.11
CA THR A 73 1.04 6.43 9.29
C THR A 73 1.87 6.55 10.57
N MET A 74 3.00 5.84 10.65
CA MET A 74 3.91 5.87 11.79
C MET A 74 4.38 7.31 12.08
N LYS A 75 4.87 8.01 11.06
CA LYS A 75 5.38 9.39 11.19
C LYS A 75 4.30 10.35 11.68
N THR A 76 3.10 10.26 11.11
CA THR A 76 1.98 11.14 11.48
C THR A 76 1.49 10.87 12.89
N PHE A 77 1.30 9.62 13.27
CA PHE A 77 0.82 9.24 14.58
C PHE A 77 1.85 9.56 15.67
N THR A 78 3.14 9.33 15.41
CA THR A 78 4.22 9.65 16.35
C THR A 78 4.30 11.16 16.61
N ARG A 79 4.22 11.98 15.56
CA ARG A 79 4.17 13.45 15.72
C ARG A 79 2.95 13.89 16.52
N HIS A 80 1.81 13.26 16.30
CA HIS A 80 0.57 13.63 16.98
C HIS A 80 0.63 13.31 18.47
N ILE A 81 0.98 12.07 18.85
CA ILE A 81 1.07 11.70 20.29
C ILE A 81 2.16 12.49 21.00
N ASN A 82 3.31 12.73 20.37
CA ASN A 82 4.38 13.55 20.91
C ASN A 82 3.89 14.98 21.23
N SER A 83 3.24 15.64 20.27
CA SER A 83 2.69 16.99 20.48
C SER A 83 1.61 17.02 21.57
N LEU A 84 0.82 15.94 21.68
CA LEU A 84 -0.21 15.81 22.71
C LEU A 84 0.42 15.72 24.11
N LEU A 85 1.39 14.81 24.31
CA LEU A 85 2.10 14.65 25.59
C LEU A 85 2.83 15.93 25.99
N PHE A 86 3.52 16.58 25.05
CA PHE A 86 4.22 17.84 25.32
C PHE A 86 3.24 18.94 25.77
N LYS A 87 2.15 19.17 25.04
CA LYS A 87 1.16 20.19 25.37
C LYS A 87 0.43 19.89 26.66
N GLU A 88 0.06 18.64 26.91
CA GLU A 88 -0.57 18.22 28.15
C GLU A 88 0.38 18.44 29.34
N SER A 89 1.65 18.09 29.20
CA SER A 89 2.71 18.30 30.17
C SER A 89 2.84 19.78 30.55
N MET A 90 2.97 20.64 29.52
CA MET A 90 3.10 22.09 29.73
C MET A 90 1.83 22.71 30.32
N THR A 91 0.65 22.24 29.96
CA THR A 91 -0.63 22.78 30.43
C THR A 91 -0.92 22.37 31.87
N GLN A 92 -0.68 21.11 32.24
CA GLN A 92 -1.02 20.57 33.56
C GLN A 92 0.05 20.84 34.59
N TYR A 93 1.34 20.78 34.22
CA TYR A 93 2.46 20.81 35.15
C TYR A 93 3.37 22.02 34.97
N GLY A 94 3.25 22.81 33.91
CA GLY A 94 4.13 23.93 33.57
C GLY A 94 5.57 23.55 33.22
N LYS A 95 5.88 22.25 33.11
CA LYS A 95 7.18 21.68 32.77
C LYS A 95 6.99 20.30 32.15
N ILE A 96 8.06 19.71 31.58
CA ILE A 96 8.01 18.39 30.97
C ILE A 96 7.96 17.31 32.06
N GLU A 97 6.82 16.61 32.17
CA GLU A 97 6.56 15.52 33.13
C GLU A 97 5.97 14.27 32.47
N LEU A 98 5.37 14.39 31.28
CA LEU A 98 4.88 13.26 30.50
C LEU A 98 5.94 12.90 29.42
N LEU A 99 6.87 12.04 29.80
CA LEU A 99 8.04 11.72 29.00
C LEU A 99 8.28 10.20 28.96
N THR A 100 8.45 9.63 27.79
CA THR A 100 8.65 8.19 27.62
C THR A 100 9.49 7.88 26.37
N THR A 101 10.22 6.76 26.39
CA THR A 101 10.78 6.18 25.17
C THR A 101 9.66 5.65 24.27
N LEU A 102 9.94 5.33 23.03
CA LEU A 102 9.02 4.70 22.10
C LEU A 102 9.77 3.76 21.16
N CYS A 103 9.52 2.47 21.27
CA CYS A 103 9.81 1.48 20.25
C CYS A 103 8.50 1.09 19.56
N LEU A 104 8.40 1.35 18.27
CA LEU A 104 7.25 1.00 17.44
C LEU A 104 7.71 0.07 16.31
N ALA A 105 7.17 -1.12 16.24
CA ALA A 105 7.46 -2.12 15.21
C ALA A 105 6.17 -2.58 14.54
N ILE A 106 6.13 -2.52 13.20
CA ILE A 106 4.98 -2.88 12.38
C ILE A 106 5.43 -3.95 11.38
N ILE A 107 4.72 -5.07 11.31
CA ILE A 107 4.89 -6.07 10.25
C ILE A 107 3.70 -6.00 9.31
N GLU A 108 3.97 -5.74 8.02
CA GLU A 108 2.99 -5.82 6.92
C GLU A 108 3.62 -6.59 5.75
N GLY A 109 3.05 -7.75 5.42
CA GLY A 109 3.64 -8.64 4.42
C GLY A 109 5.05 -9.09 4.82
N GLU A 110 6.02 -8.93 3.93
CA GLU A 110 7.43 -9.28 4.14
C GLU A 110 8.28 -8.11 4.66
N ASN A 111 7.65 -7.02 5.07
CA ASN A 111 8.34 -5.83 5.55
C ASN A 111 8.12 -5.62 7.04
N LEU A 112 9.20 -5.34 7.75
CA LEU A 112 9.23 -4.83 9.10
C LEU A 112 9.58 -3.33 9.06
N TYR A 113 8.68 -2.50 9.58
CA TYR A 113 8.89 -1.06 9.75
C TYR A 113 9.19 -0.79 11.21
N THR A 114 10.28 -0.08 11.49
CA THR A 114 10.69 0.26 12.85
C THR A 114 10.90 1.75 13.04
N LEU A 115 10.55 2.24 14.23
CA LEU A 115 10.77 3.59 14.68
C LEU A 115 11.17 3.55 16.14
N ASN A 116 12.22 4.30 16.50
CA ASN A 116 12.72 4.42 17.86
C ASN A 116 12.83 5.88 18.28
N LEU A 117 12.47 6.17 19.54
CA LEU A 117 12.77 7.40 20.26
C LEU A 117 13.20 7.02 21.69
N GLY A 118 14.41 7.35 22.08
CA GLY A 118 15.01 6.95 23.35
C GLY A 118 16.01 5.82 23.18
N ASP A 119 16.24 5.06 24.25
CA ASP A 119 17.24 4.00 24.36
C ASP A 119 16.65 2.60 24.50
N SER A 120 15.35 2.43 24.54
CA SER A 120 14.72 1.12 24.35
C SER A 120 15.06 0.56 22.96
N ARG A 121 15.25 -0.74 22.83
CA ARG A 121 15.84 -1.34 21.62
C ARG A 121 14.92 -2.27 20.88
N ILE A 122 15.10 -2.31 19.55
CA ILE A 122 14.47 -3.26 18.63
C ILE A 122 15.55 -4.11 17.97
N TYR A 123 15.40 -5.44 18.06
CA TYR A 123 16.32 -6.40 17.45
C TYR A 123 15.57 -7.32 16.47
N LEU A 124 16.31 -7.82 15.51
CA LEU A 124 15.86 -8.86 14.61
C LEU A 124 16.85 -10.01 14.64
N LEU A 125 16.40 -11.19 15.10
CA LEU A 125 17.14 -12.43 14.97
C LEU A 125 16.71 -13.13 13.69
N LYS A 126 17.59 -13.19 12.71
CA LYS A 126 17.37 -13.88 11.45
C LYS A 126 17.42 -15.40 11.65
N LYS A 127 16.71 -16.14 10.79
CA LYS A 127 16.74 -17.61 10.78
C LYS A 127 18.17 -18.19 10.63
N ASN A 128 19.07 -17.46 9.97
CA ASN A 128 20.48 -17.87 9.82
C ASN A 128 21.33 -17.68 11.09
N GLY A 129 20.75 -17.12 12.17
CA GLY A 129 21.42 -16.84 13.43
C GLY A 129 22.03 -15.45 13.56
N GLU A 130 21.92 -14.61 12.56
CA GLU A 130 22.36 -13.21 12.62
C GLU A 130 21.42 -12.41 13.55
N PHE A 131 21.98 -11.67 14.51
CA PHE A 131 21.26 -10.85 15.48
C PHE A 131 21.58 -9.38 15.24
N ILE A 132 20.59 -8.59 14.84
CA ILE A 132 20.76 -7.23 14.35
C ILE A 132 19.97 -6.28 15.25
N GLN A 133 20.61 -5.25 15.80
CA GLN A 133 19.92 -4.12 16.39
C GLN A 133 19.40 -3.20 15.26
N LEU A 134 18.10 -2.95 15.25
CA LEU A 134 17.41 -2.12 14.24
C LEU A 134 17.13 -0.69 14.74
N SER A 135 17.36 -0.43 16.02
CA SER A 135 17.18 0.88 16.65
C SER A 135 18.53 1.52 16.95
N ASP A 136 18.56 2.85 16.89
CA ASP A 136 19.70 3.64 17.38
C ASP A 136 19.37 4.20 18.77
N ASP A 137 20.30 4.07 19.75
CA ASP A 137 20.08 4.63 21.08
C ASP A 137 20.23 6.14 21.04
N HIS A 138 19.23 6.86 21.47
CA HIS A 138 19.24 8.32 21.55
C HIS A 138 19.70 8.81 22.92
N THR A 139 20.97 8.57 23.23
CA THR A 139 21.65 9.00 24.47
C THR A 139 22.80 9.96 24.15
N MET A 140 23.36 10.61 25.18
CA MET A 140 24.55 11.44 24.98
C MET A 140 25.81 10.57 24.82
N ASP A 141 26.71 10.98 23.92
CA ASP A 141 28.00 10.30 23.63
C ASP A 141 29.04 10.42 24.76
N ASP A 142 28.66 10.81 25.98
CA ASP A 142 29.53 10.96 27.14
C ASP A 142 29.28 9.79 28.11
N GLU A 143 30.33 9.06 28.48
CA GLU A 143 30.22 7.91 29.39
C GLU A 143 29.55 8.26 30.75
N CYS A 144 29.69 9.50 31.22
CA CYS A 144 29.07 9.98 32.45
C CYS A 144 27.60 10.39 32.26
N LEU A 145 27.19 10.66 31.02
CA LEU A 145 25.85 11.15 30.65
C LEU A 145 25.10 10.18 29.74
N SER A 146 25.58 8.98 29.59
CA SER A 146 24.99 7.94 28.73
C SER A 146 23.55 7.54 29.09
N HIS A 147 23.08 7.92 30.28
CA HIS A 147 21.70 7.76 30.72
C HIS A 147 20.79 8.96 30.38
N VAL A 148 21.35 10.03 29.78
CA VAL A 148 20.58 11.24 29.41
C VAL A 148 20.09 11.09 27.97
N LEU A 149 18.77 11.04 27.83
CA LEU A 149 18.13 10.91 26.51
C LEU A 149 18.23 12.21 25.71
N THR A 150 18.67 12.10 24.47
CA THR A 150 18.68 13.20 23.47
C THR A 150 17.39 13.29 22.67
N SER A 151 16.59 12.21 22.65
CA SER A 151 15.28 12.15 22.00
C SER A 151 14.35 11.23 22.80
N ALA A 152 13.12 11.67 23.04
CA ALA A 152 12.06 10.90 23.68
C ALA A 152 10.71 11.48 23.32
N CYS A 153 9.64 10.70 23.44
CA CYS A 153 8.28 11.13 23.17
C CYS A 153 7.80 12.07 24.30
N GLY A 154 7.41 13.30 23.95
CA GLY A 154 7.02 14.36 24.90
C GLY A 154 8.15 15.32 25.29
N LEU A 155 9.40 15.10 24.83
CA LEU A 155 10.55 15.93 25.19
C LEU A 155 10.52 17.32 24.53
N SER A 156 10.03 17.42 23.30
CA SER A 156 9.93 18.66 22.54
C SER A 156 8.60 18.73 21.79
N GLU A 157 8.13 19.95 21.45
CA GLU A 157 6.86 20.09 20.75
C GLU A 157 6.87 19.41 19.36
N ASN A 158 7.98 19.53 18.64
CA ASN A 158 8.14 19.00 17.28
C ASN A 158 9.25 17.97 17.24
N ILE A 159 8.96 16.83 16.60
CA ILE A 159 9.92 15.77 16.30
C ILE A 159 9.85 15.37 14.82
N ASP A 160 10.95 14.84 14.31
CA ASP A 160 10.99 14.25 12.97
C ASP A 160 11.48 12.79 13.05
N PRO A 161 10.59 11.85 13.36
CA PRO A 161 10.96 10.45 13.56
C PRO A 161 11.46 9.82 12.27
N ILE A 162 12.54 9.03 12.38
CA ILE A 162 13.12 8.24 11.30
C ILE A 162 12.46 6.86 11.32
N ILE A 163 12.10 6.35 10.15
CA ILE A 163 11.51 5.03 9.98
C ILE A 163 12.43 4.21 9.11
N TYR A 164 12.79 3.03 9.60
CA TYR A 164 13.55 2.04 8.85
C TYR A 164 12.63 0.95 8.33
N THR A 165 12.96 0.41 7.16
CA THR A 165 12.25 -0.72 6.56
C THR A 165 13.22 -1.85 6.34
N THR A 166 12.95 -3.00 6.94
CA THR A 166 13.80 -4.20 6.90
C THR A 166 13.01 -5.38 6.35
N PRO A 167 13.50 -6.10 5.32
CA PRO A 167 12.85 -7.31 4.85
C PRO A 167 12.98 -8.42 5.89
N ILE A 168 11.87 -9.15 6.10
CA ILE A 168 11.77 -10.27 7.03
C ILE A 168 11.30 -11.54 6.33
N ALA A 169 11.62 -12.69 6.94
CA ALA A 169 11.26 -14.00 6.42
C ALA A 169 10.68 -14.91 7.50
N ILE A 170 10.07 -16.00 7.06
CA ILE A 170 9.57 -17.05 7.96
C ILE A 170 10.75 -17.67 8.72
N GLY A 171 10.63 -17.73 10.03
CA GLY A 171 11.65 -18.21 10.95
C GLY A 171 12.50 -17.11 11.60
N ASP A 172 12.36 -15.85 11.15
CA ASP A 172 12.94 -14.70 11.85
C ASP A 172 12.19 -14.42 13.16
N THR A 173 12.84 -13.73 14.09
CA THR A 173 12.25 -13.35 15.39
C THR A 173 12.49 -11.88 15.66
N LEU A 174 11.39 -11.13 15.82
CA LEU A 174 11.40 -9.72 16.24
C LEU A 174 11.43 -9.64 17.77
N VAL A 175 12.25 -8.74 18.31
CA VAL A 175 12.40 -8.54 19.76
C VAL A 175 12.40 -7.04 20.06
N LEU A 176 11.61 -6.63 21.06
CA LEU A 176 11.63 -5.28 21.62
C LEU A 176 11.92 -5.40 23.11
N CYS A 177 12.78 -4.53 23.67
CA CYS A 177 13.08 -4.52 25.10
C CYS A 177 13.41 -3.12 25.62
N SER A 178 13.12 -2.89 26.92
CA SER A 178 13.61 -1.72 27.66
C SER A 178 15.07 -1.93 28.12
N ASP A 179 15.70 -0.85 28.59
CA ASP A 179 17.08 -0.86 29.06
C ASP A 179 17.30 -1.79 30.26
N GLY A 180 16.30 -1.96 31.13
CA GLY A 180 16.34 -2.90 32.25
C GLY A 180 16.62 -4.35 31.85
N VAL A 181 16.38 -4.74 30.57
CA VAL A 181 16.70 -6.07 30.06
C VAL A 181 18.13 -6.14 29.54
N TYR A 182 18.50 -5.28 28.59
CA TYR A 182 19.79 -5.40 27.90
C TYR A 182 20.99 -4.92 28.73
N THR A 183 20.77 -4.09 29.75
CA THR A 183 21.84 -3.69 30.70
C THR A 183 22.30 -4.85 31.59
N LEU A 184 21.43 -5.81 31.86
CA LEU A 184 21.75 -7.00 32.67
C LEU A 184 22.24 -8.18 31.85
N LEU A 185 21.97 -8.22 30.56
CA LEU A 185 22.34 -9.33 29.67
C LEU A 185 23.34 -8.86 28.61
N LYS A 186 24.47 -9.53 28.50
CA LYS A 186 25.33 -9.36 27.34
C LYS A 186 24.58 -9.80 26.10
N GLU A 187 24.78 -9.10 25.00
CA GLU A 187 24.07 -9.33 23.74
C GLU A 187 24.11 -10.78 23.26
N SER A 188 25.32 -11.45 23.36
CA SER A 188 25.48 -12.85 22.99
C SER A 188 24.63 -13.79 23.86
N ALA A 189 24.54 -13.53 25.16
CA ALA A 189 23.73 -14.33 26.08
C ALA A 189 22.23 -14.10 25.83
N PHE A 190 21.84 -12.86 25.51
CA PHE A 190 20.47 -12.53 25.16
C PHE A 190 20.03 -13.24 23.87
N MET A 191 20.88 -13.20 22.84
CA MET A 191 20.67 -13.91 21.58
C MET A 191 20.50 -15.43 21.83
N ASP A 192 21.38 -16.04 22.62
CA ASP A 192 21.32 -17.49 22.93
C ASP A 192 19.98 -17.87 23.59
N LEU A 193 19.47 -17.05 24.50
CA LEU A 193 18.20 -17.32 25.19
C LEU A 193 17.01 -17.24 24.20
N ILE A 194 17.04 -16.30 23.28
CA ILE A 194 16.01 -16.15 22.22
C ILE A 194 16.08 -17.33 21.25
N GLN A 195 17.28 -17.74 20.81
CA GLN A 195 17.50 -18.88 19.91
C GLN A 195 17.02 -20.20 20.51
N LYS A 196 17.16 -20.38 21.84
CA LYS A 196 16.65 -21.55 22.57
C LYS A 196 15.12 -21.61 22.63
N GLY A 197 14.43 -20.62 22.08
CA GLY A 197 12.97 -20.60 22.04
C GLY A 197 12.31 -20.19 23.35
N LEU A 198 13.04 -19.62 24.30
CA LEU A 198 12.48 -19.22 25.60
C LEU A 198 11.50 -18.03 25.44
N GLY A 199 10.46 -18.00 26.28
CA GLY A 199 9.50 -16.88 26.32
C GLY A 199 10.01 -15.71 27.16
N ALA A 200 9.44 -14.52 26.95
CA ALA A 200 9.83 -13.28 27.61
C ALA A 200 9.87 -13.38 29.15
N SER A 201 8.84 -13.97 29.75
CA SER A 201 8.77 -14.19 31.20
C SER A 201 9.93 -15.08 31.71
N THR A 202 10.23 -16.18 31.01
CA THR A 202 11.32 -17.09 31.39
C THR A 202 12.68 -16.39 31.30
N ILE A 203 12.91 -15.61 30.24
CA ILE A 203 14.16 -14.85 30.05
C ILE A 203 14.34 -13.85 31.20
N ILE A 204 13.34 -13.02 31.46
CA ILE A 204 13.42 -12.00 32.52
C ILE A 204 13.64 -12.63 33.90
N HIS A 205 12.86 -13.66 34.27
CA HIS A 205 13.04 -14.29 35.58
C HIS A 205 14.41 -14.97 35.74
N SER A 206 14.89 -15.68 34.73
CA SER A 206 16.19 -16.30 34.75
C SER A 206 17.33 -15.27 34.86
N THR A 207 17.20 -14.14 34.18
CA THR A 207 18.15 -13.01 34.24
C THR A 207 18.23 -12.44 35.64
N VAL A 208 17.09 -12.12 36.26
CA VAL A 208 17.04 -11.59 37.62
C VAL A 208 17.62 -12.58 38.63
N GLN A 209 17.30 -13.86 38.50
CA GLN A 209 17.86 -14.91 39.38
C GLN A 209 19.38 -15.06 39.26
N THR A 210 19.92 -14.93 38.05
CA THR A 210 21.34 -15.09 37.75
C THR A 210 22.14 -13.85 38.14
N CYS A 211 21.70 -12.67 37.72
CA CYS A 211 22.43 -11.42 37.92
C CYS A 211 22.24 -10.82 39.32
N LYS A 212 21.10 -11.10 39.98
CA LYS A 212 20.75 -10.59 41.32
C LYS A 212 21.04 -9.09 41.48
N PRO A 213 20.52 -8.21 40.61
CA PRO A 213 20.83 -6.81 40.62
C PRO A 213 20.37 -6.16 41.92
N LYS A 214 21.23 -5.30 42.54
CA LYS A 214 20.91 -4.58 43.77
C LYS A 214 19.87 -3.50 43.54
N ASN A 215 20.00 -2.78 42.43
CA ASN A 215 19.04 -1.77 41.97
C ASN A 215 18.59 -2.21 40.60
N ARG A 216 17.40 -2.78 40.49
CA ARG A 216 16.82 -3.23 39.24
C ARG A 216 15.89 -2.14 38.72
N ASP A 217 15.92 -1.86 37.43
CA ASP A 217 14.89 -1.07 36.75
C ASP A 217 13.71 -1.93 36.31
N ASP A 218 12.66 -1.31 35.77
CA ASP A 218 11.57 -2.00 35.12
C ASP A 218 12.13 -2.82 33.94
N MET A 219 11.59 -3.97 33.68
CA MET A 219 12.06 -4.86 32.62
C MET A 219 10.90 -5.24 31.72
N SER A 220 10.93 -4.78 30.48
CA SER A 220 9.93 -5.09 29.48
C SER A 220 10.51 -5.79 28.28
N LEU A 221 9.87 -6.87 27.85
CA LEU A 221 10.35 -7.70 26.74
C LEU A 221 9.17 -8.22 25.91
N GLN A 222 9.22 -8.00 24.61
CA GLN A 222 8.32 -8.58 23.62
C GLN A 222 9.12 -9.41 22.62
N ILE A 223 8.65 -10.60 22.30
CA ILE A 223 9.25 -11.53 21.33
C ILE A 223 8.16 -12.03 20.39
N PHE A 224 8.38 -11.90 19.09
CA PHE A 224 7.46 -12.39 18.05
C PHE A 224 8.21 -13.31 17.09
N ARG A 225 7.96 -14.62 17.18
CA ARG A 225 8.51 -15.60 16.23
C ARG A 225 7.61 -15.69 15.02
N ILE A 226 8.18 -15.50 13.83
CA ILE A 226 7.45 -15.46 12.57
C ILE A 226 7.25 -16.87 12.03
N GLU A 227 6.02 -17.38 12.09
CA GLU A 227 5.64 -18.68 11.54
C GLU A 227 5.11 -18.55 10.11
N SER A 228 4.33 -17.51 9.83
CA SER A 228 3.81 -17.26 8.48
C SER A 228 3.58 -15.76 8.27
N LEU A 229 4.01 -15.27 7.13
CA LEU A 229 3.72 -13.91 6.64
C LEU A 229 2.56 -13.89 5.64
N ASP A 230 2.11 -15.06 5.19
CA ASP A 230 1.03 -15.22 4.22
C ASP A 230 -0.35 -15.28 4.91
N PRO A 231 -1.23 -14.30 4.66
CA PRO A 231 -2.57 -14.27 5.25
C PRO A 231 -3.44 -15.47 4.88
N LEU A 232 -3.07 -16.22 3.84
CA LEU A 232 -3.85 -17.34 3.32
C LEU A 232 -3.22 -18.72 3.55
N HIS A 233 -2.16 -18.80 4.35
CA HIS A 233 -1.41 -20.06 4.59
C HIS A 233 -2.33 -21.25 4.97
N SER A 234 -3.29 -21.04 5.86
CA SER A 234 -4.23 -22.09 6.27
C SER A 234 -5.18 -22.53 5.14
N ILE A 235 -5.55 -21.60 4.24
CA ILE A 235 -6.47 -21.86 3.13
C ILE A 235 -5.74 -22.56 1.97
N LYS A 236 -4.47 -22.23 1.75
CA LYS A 236 -3.63 -22.87 0.73
C LYS A 236 -3.44 -24.36 0.98
N ASN A 237 -3.30 -24.73 2.26
CA ASN A 237 -3.01 -26.10 2.69
C ASN A 237 -4.25 -27.03 2.74
N ILE A 238 -5.45 -26.54 2.39
CA ILE A 238 -6.61 -27.43 2.23
C ILE A 238 -6.38 -28.32 1.01
N ALA A 239 -6.29 -29.62 1.21
CA ALA A 239 -6.12 -30.61 0.16
C ALA A 239 -7.41 -30.79 -0.65
N LEU A 240 -7.65 -29.92 -1.64
CA LEU A 240 -8.73 -30.09 -2.62
C LEU A 240 -8.12 -30.44 -3.97
N PRO A 241 -8.59 -31.51 -4.63
CA PRO A 241 -8.08 -31.91 -5.92
C PRO A 241 -8.38 -30.86 -7.01
N ILE A 242 -7.52 -30.80 -8.01
CA ILE A 242 -7.70 -30.02 -9.23
C ILE A 242 -7.99 -31.02 -10.34
N PRO A 243 -9.05 -30.83 -11.15
CA PRO A 243 -9.35 -31.76 -12.22
C PRO A 243 -8.27 -31.69 -13.32
N ASP A 244 -7.74 -32.85 -13.73
CA ASP A 244 -6.77 -32.95 -14.83
C ASP A 244 -7.39 -32.48 -16.14
N ARG A 245 -8.62 -32.91 -16.40
CA ARG A 245 -9.39 -32.60 -17.59
C ARG A 245 -10.79 -32.13 -17.26
N LEU A 246 -11.28 -31.21 -18.07
CA LEU A 246 -12.63 -30.64 -17.95
C LEU A 246 -13.31 -30.75 -19.32
N ASP A 247 -14.48 -31.40 -19.37
CA ASP A 247 -15.24 -31.64 -20.58
C ASP A 247 -16.66 -31.06 -20.46
N GLU A 248 -17.24 -30.71 -21.63
CA GLU A 248 -18.63 -30.26 -21.70
C GLU A 248 -19.59 -31.35 -21.23
N GLY A 249 -20.62 -30.98 -20.47
CA GLY A 249 -21.56 -31.91 -19.88
C GLY A 249 -21.08 -32.54 -18.56
N GLN A 250 -19.83 -32.40 -18.16
CA GLN A 250 -19.34 -32.88 -16.87
C GLN A 250 -20.05 -32.15 -15.71
N ILE A 251 -20.36 -32.91 -14.64
CA ILE A 251 -21.01 -32.37 -13.45
C ILE A 251 -20.00 -32.32 -12.30
N ILE A 252 -19.86 -31.15 -11.67
CA ILE A 252 -19.04 -30.92 -10.48
C ILE A 252 -19.92 -30.22 -9.44
N ASP A 253 -20.14 -30.82 -8.29
CA ASP A 253 -20.96 -30.27 -7.18
C ASP A 253 -22.29 -29.67 -7.64
N ASP A 254 -23.04 -30.41 -8.47
CA ASP A 254 -24.32 -30.05 -9.11
C ASP A 254 -24.25 -28.96 -10.21
N TYR A 255 -23.05 -28.49 -10.57
CA TYR A 255 -22.85 -27.58 -11.69
C TYR A 255 -22.51 -28.35 -12.97
N ILE A 256 -23.28 -28.13 -14.03
CA ILE A 256 -23.02 -28.71 -15.36
C ILE A 256 -22.09 -27.77 -16.12
N LEU A 257 -20.95 -28.25 -16.58
CA LEU A 257 -20.02 -27.52 -17.43
C LEU A 257 -20.62 -27.38 -18.84
N ILE A 258 -20.90 -26.14 -19.27
CA ILE A 258 -21.57 -25.88 -20.57
C ILE A 258 -20.54 -25.64 -21.67
N SER A 259 -19.64 -24.69 -21.47
CA SER A 259 -18.60 -24.36 -22.45
C SER A 259 -17.41 -23.68 -21.78
N PRO A 260 -16.17 -23.91 -22.26
CA PRO A 260 -15.01 -23.15 -21.81
C PRO A 260 -15.09 -21.72 -22.33
N MET A 261 -14.70 -20.76 -21.49
CA MET A 261 -14.69 -19.32 -21.82
C MET A 261 -13.30 -18.84 -22.28
N MET A 262 -12.25 -19.64 -22.05
CA MET A 262 -10.86 -19.34 -22.42
C MET A 262 -10.17 -20.58 -23.01
N GLU A 263 -9.13 -20.36 -23.84
CA GLU A 263 -8.38 -21.43 -24.53
C GLU A 263 -7.75 -22.44 -23.56
N HIS A 264 -7.26 -21.99 -22.40
CA HIS A 264 -6.69 -22.87 -21.39
C HIS A 264 -7.71 -23.75 -20.66
N ARG A 265 -9.02 -23.60 -20.95
CA ARG A 265 -10.14 -24.41 -20.43
C ARG A 265 -10.20 -24.50 -18.87
N ARG A 266 -9.77 -23.45 -18.17
CA ARG A 266 -9.85 -23.37 -16.69
C ARG A 266 -10.93 -22.40 -16.21
N ILE A 267 -11.60 -21.70 -17.14
CA ILE A 267 -12.74 -20.82 -16.87
C ILE A 267 -13.92 -21.34 -17.68
N TRP A 268 -15.01 -21.68 -17.00
CA TRP A 268 -16.15 -22.35 -17.60
C TRP A 268 -17.45 -21.60 -17.32
N LYS A 269 -18.29 -21.49 -18.34
CA LYS A 269 -19.70 -21.19 -18.16
C LYS A 269 -20.36 -22.47 -17.63
N VAL A 270 -21.04 -22.38 -16.50
CA VAL A 270 -21.68 -23.53 -15.86
C VAL A 270 -23.15 -23.23 -15.57
N LEU A 271 -23.96 -24.29 -15.47
CA LEU A 271 -25.38 -24.23 -15.18
C LEU A 271 -25.67 -25.01 -13.89
N LYS A 272 -26.36 -24.39 -12.95
CA LYS A 272 -26.98 -25.06 -11.81
C LYS A 272 -28.44 -24.64 -11.71
N ASP A 273 -29.35 -25.62 -11.65
CA ASP A 273 -30.79 -25.43 -11.76
C ASP A 273 -31.15 -24.70 -13.06
N THR A 274 -31.46 -23.40 -13.00
CA THR A 274 -31.79 -22.58 -14.18
C THR A 274 -30.86 -21.37 -14.33
N LYS A 275 -29.81 -21.27 -13.49
CA LYS A 275 -28.92 -20.10 -13.44
C LYS A 275 -27.54 -20.43 -13.99
N TYR A 276 -27.09 -19.58 -14.91
CA TYR A 276 -25.72 -19.62 -15.39
C TYR A 276 -24.80 -18.84 -14.46
N CYS A 277 -23.60 -19.36 -14.24
CA CYS A 277 -22.50 -18.67 -13.60
C CYS A 277 -21.16 -19.07 -14.21
N VAL A 278 -20.08 -18.49 -13.75
CA VAL A 278 -18.72 -18.81 -14.18
C VAL A 278 -18.02 -19.58 -13.06
N MET A 279 -17.40 -20.70 -13.42
CA MET A 279 -16.57 -21.51 -12.53
C MET A 279 -15.12 -21.41 -12.98
N LYS A 280 -14.23 -21.00 -12.08
CA LYS A 280 -12.79 -20.84 -12.35
C LYS A 280 -11.98 -21.84 -11.53
N PHE A 281 -11.01 -22.48 -12.17
CA PHE A 281 -10.08 -23.47 -11.60
C PHE A 281 -8.64 -22.95 -11.67
N PRO A 282 -7.72 -23.44 -10.81
CA PRO A 282 -6.28 -23.21 -10.99
C PRO A 282 -5.78 -23.78 -12.32
N LEU A 283 -4.67 -23.26 -12.82
CA LEU A 283 -4.07 -23.75 -14.08
C LEU A 283 -3.48 -25.16 -13.92
N SER A 284 -2.82 -25.41 -12.79
CA SER A 284 -2.11 -26.66 -12.44
C SER A 284 -2.14 -26.87 -10.93
N ASP A 285 -1.59 -27.98 -10.47
CA ASP A 285 -1.52 -28.38 -9.05
C ASP A 285 -0.22 -27.95 -8.35
N ASP A 286 0.66 -27.21 -9.04
CA ASP A 286 1.88 -26.65 -8.46
C ASP A 286 1.59 -25.41 -7.60
N GLU A 287 2.52 -25.09 -6.70
CA GLU A 287 2.40 -23.95 -5.80
C GLU A 287 2.33 -22.61 -6.55
N ASP A 288 3.00 -22.49 -7.68
CA ASP A 288 3.03 -21.27 -8.50
C ASP A 288 1.66 -20.96 -9.12
N SER A 289 0.83 -21.99 -9.33
CA SER A 289 -0.54 -21.87 -9.81
C SER A 289 -1.56 -21.76 -8.66
N ILE A 290 -1.43 -22.56 -7.61
CA ILE A 290 -2.36 -22.61 -6.48
C ILE A 290 -2.33 -21.30 -5.68
N ASN A 291 -1.13 -20.78 -5.38
CA ASN A 291 -0.98 -19.60 -4.55
C ASN A 291 -1.69 -18.36 -5.14
N PRO A 292 -1.45 -17.95 -6.38
CA PRO A 292 -2.17 -16.83 -6.99
C PRO A 292 -3.68 -17.08 -7.05
N PHE A 293 -4.11 -18.31 -7.39
CA PHE A 293 -5.52 -18.66 -7.46
C PHE A 293 -6.25 -18.52 -6.12
N VAL A 294 -5.62 -18.93 -5.03
CA VAL A 294 -6.22 -18.78 -3.68
C VAL A 294 -6.31 -17.31 -3.28
N HIS A 295 -5.30 -16.50 -3.60
CA HIS A 295 -5.36 -15.05 -3.40
C HIS A 295 -6.47 -14.40 -4.22
N GLU A 296 -6.58 -14.78 -5.48
CA GLU A 296 -7.64 -14.32 -6.38
C GLU A 296 -9.03 -14.66 -5.83
N ALA A 297 -9.28 -15.92 -5.47
CA ALA A 297 -10.55 -16.37 -4.91
C ALA A 297 -10.89 -15.66 -3.58
N TRP A 298 -9.87 -15.38 -2.76
CA TRP A 298 -10.02 -14.64 -1.51
C TRP A 298 -10.43 -13.19 -1.76
N HIS A 299 -9.73 -12.48 -2.65
CA HIS A 299 -10.06 -11.10 -3.01
C HIS A 299 -11.46 -11.03 -3.64
N ALA A 300 -11.76 -11.91 -4.58
CA ALA A 300 -13.05 -11.98 -5.23
C ALA A 300 -14.22 -12.14 -4.24
N LYS A 301 -14.05 -12.97 -3.20
CA LYS A 301 -15.04 -13.16 -2.13
C LYS A 301 -15.26 -11.91 -1.29
N GLN A 302 -14.22 -11.07 -1.09
CA GLN A 302 -14.32 -9.86 -0.26
C GLN A 302 -14.93 -8.67 -1.01
N ILE A 303 -14.82 -8.65 -2.34
CA ILE A 303 -15.27 -7.56 -3.17
C ILE A 303 -16.76 -7.70 -3.42
N SER A 304 -17.56 -6.87 -2.73
CA SER A 304 -19.02 -6.81 -2.91
C SER A 304 -19.41 -5.41 -3.39
N HIS A 305 -19.27 -5.16 -4.68
CA HIS A 305 -19.60 -3.87 -5.29
C HIS A 305 -20.10 -4.07 -6.73
N LYS A 306 -21.08 -3.24 -7.16
CA LYS A 306 -21.71 -3.33 -8.50
C LYS A 306 -20.73 -3.24 -9.68
N ALA A 307 -19.56 -2.64 -9.48
CA ALA A 307 -18.52 -2.54 -10.51
C ALA A 307 -17.83 -3.89 -10.82
N PHE A 308 -18.01 -4.90 -9.98
CA PHE A 308 -17.39 -6.23 -10.13
C PHE A 308 -18.47 -7.32 -10.22
N PRO A 309 -18.19 -8.46 -10.88
CA PRO A 309 -19.04 -9.64 -10.76
C PRO A 309 -19.09 -10.10 -9.29
N TYR A 310 -20.28 -10.46 -8.83
CA TYR A 310 -20.38 -11.10 -7.52
C TYR A 310 -19.68 -12.45 -7.55
N ALA A 311 -18.81 -12.72 -6.58
CA ALA A 311 -18.05 -13.96 -6.51
C ALA A 311 -18.25 -14.66 -5.16
N TRP A 312 -18.24 -15.99 -5.15
CA TRP A 312 -18.37 -16.79 -3.93
C TRP A 312 -17.55 -18.07 -4.00
N VAL A 313 -17.17 -18.56 -2.83
CA VAL A 313 -16.43 -19.80 -2.66
C VAL A 313 -17.32 -20.75 -1.85
N PRO A 314 -17.89 -21.83 -2.44
CA PRO A 314 -18.69 -22.80 -1.70
C PRO A 314 -17.88 -23.46 -0.58
N GLU A 315 -18.47 -23.61 0.61
CA GLU A 315 -17.79 -24.22 1.76
C GLU A 315 -17.54 -25.72 1.56
N SER A 316 -18.57 -26.43 1.07
CA SER A 316 -18.49 -27.86 0.77
C SER A 316 -18.34 -28.09 -0.71
N ARG A 317 -17.10 -28.00 -1.23
CA ARG A 317 -16.77 -28.30 -2.63
C ARG A 317 -15.83 -29.50 -2.71
N SER A 318 -16.03 -30.33 -3.74
CA SER A 318 -15.23 -31.53 -3.97
C SER A 318 -13.89 -31.25 -4.64
N MET A 319 -13.76 -30.08 -5.30
CA MET A 319 -12.58 -29.68 -6.06
C MET A 319 -12.19 -28.22 -5.76
N ARG A 320 -10.97 -27.83 -6.16
CA ARG A 320 -10.48 -26.46 -5.98
C ARG A 320 -11.01 -25.55 -7.09
N TYR A 321 -12.07 -24.81 -6.82
CA TYR A 321 -12.66 -23.79 -7.70
C TYR A 321 -13.30 -22.68 -6.90
N TYR A 322 -13.61 -21.57 -7.55
CA TYR A 322 -14.55 -20.58 -7.07
C TYR A 322 -15.54 -20.20 -8.17
N LEU A 323 -16.61 -19.55 -7.80
CA LEU A 323 -17.71 -19.18 -8.69
C LEU A 323 -17.87 -17.67 -8.75
N MET A 324 -18.33 -17.17 -9.88
CA MET A 324 -18.71 -15.78 -10.04
C MET A 324 -19.91 -15.59 -10.98
N GLU A 325 -20.55 -14.46 -10.86
CA GLU A 325 -21.65 -14.03 -11.73
C GLU A 325 -21.23 -14.08 -13.20
N LEU A 326 -22.08 -14.62 -14.07
CA LEU A 326 -21.92 -14.50 -15.51
C LEU A 326 -22.42 -13.12 -15.94
N VAL A 327 -21.54 -12.29 -16.46
CA VAL A 327 -21.87 -11.00 -17.05
C VAL A 327 -21.98 -11.17 -18.56
N GLU A 328 -23.17 -10.94 -19.10
CA GLU A 328 -23.43 -11.00 -20.56
C GLU A 328 -22.94 -9.71 -21.22
N GLY A 329 -21.70 -9.66 -21.64
CA GLY A 329 -21.05 -8.52 -22.26
C GLY A 329 -19.82 -8.95 -23.07
N ILE A 330 -19.25 -7.99 -23.79
CA ILE A 330 -17.96 -8.16 -24.48
C ILE A 330 -16.92 -7.23 -23.87
N ASN A 331 -15.65 -7.59 -23.93
CA ASN A 331 -14.62 -6.72 -23.38
C ASN A 331 -14.49 -5.41 -24.20
N LEU A 332 -14.05 -4.34 -23.54
CA LEU A 332 -13.96 -3.00 -24.12
C LEU A 332 -13.03 -2.99 -25.36
N LYS A 333 -12.01 -3.83 -25.41
CA LYS A 333 -11.11 -3.94 -26.57
C LYS A 333 -11.85 -4.46 -27.80
N GLU A 334 -12.64 -5.51 -27.64
CA GLU A 334 -13.49 -6.05 -28.73
C GLU A 334 -14.61 -5.08 -29.09
N TYR A 335 -15.23 -4.46 -28.07
CA TYR A 335 -16.26 -3.46 -28.29
C TYR A 335 -15.76 -2.29 -29.14
N LEU A 336 -14.48 -1.90 -29.05
CA LEU A 336 -13.87 -0.78 -29.76
C LEU A 336 -13.06 -1.20 -31.01
N LYS A 337 -13.12 -2.44 -31.44
CA LYS A 337 -12.26 -2.99 -32.52
C LYS A 337 -12.23 -2.17 -33.83
N ASN A 338 -13.14 -1.31 -34.13
CA ASN A 338 -13.12 -0.43 -35.32
C ASN A 338 -13.80 0.91 -35.04
N ARG A 339 -13.82 1.33 -33.77
CA ARG A 339 -14.50 2.56 -33.32
C ARG A 339 -13.85 3.09 -32.06
N THR A 340 -14.14 4.33 -31.73
CA THR A 340 -13.81 4.95 -30.46
C THR A 340 -15.08 5.15 -29.63
N LEU A 341 -14.94 5.34 -28.32
CA LEU A 341 -16.06 5.76 -27.47
C LEU A 341 -16.45 7.21 -27.77
N SER A 342 -17.73 7.51 -27.59
CA SER A 342 -18.19 8.89 -27.50
C SER A 342 -17.61 9.56 -26.24
N ILE A 343 -17.55 10.89 -26.23
CA ILE A 343 -17.03 11.65 -25.10
C ILE A 343 -17.83 11.32 -23.82
N ASP A 344 -19.15 11.26 -23.92
CA ASP A 344 -20.04 10.96 -22.78
C ASP A 344 -19.74 9.55 -22.22
N ASN A 345 -19.59 8.55 -23.10
CA ASN A 345 -19.26 7.20 -22.67
C ASN A 345 -17.85 7.09 -22.05
N VAL A 346 -16.90 7.92 -22.49
CA VAL A 346 -15.55 7.96 -21.86
C VAL A 346 -15.61 8.61 -20.48
N ILE A 347 -16.44 9.64 -20.30
CA ILE A 347 -16.67 10.24 -18.99
C ILE A 347 -17.31 9.22 -18.05
N GLU A 348 -18.32 8.47 -18.51
CA GLU A 348 -18.96 7.42 -17.73
C GLU A 348 -17.98 6.28 -17.42
N LEU A 349 -17.13 5.87 -18.37
CA LEU A 349 -16.05 4.92 -18.12
C LEU A 349 -15.06 5.42 -17.06
N GLY A 350 -14.66 6.70 -17.12
CA GLY A 350 -13.77 7.30 -16.11
C GLY A 350 -14.41 7.33 -14.72
N LYS A 351 -15.71 7.66 -14.62
CA LYS A 351 -16.48 7.61 -13.37
C LYS A 351 -16.59 6.17 -12.83
N PHE A 352 -16.86 5.23 -13.72
CA PHE A 352 -16.92 3.81 -13.37
C PHE A 352 -15.60 3.32 -12.79
N LEU A 353 -14.47 3.59 -13.45
CA LEU A 353 -13.14 3.21 -12.99
C LEU A 353 -12.80 3.84 -11.63
N TYR A 354 -13.15 5.12 -11.44
CA TYR A 354 -13.03 5.75 -10.13
C TYR A 354 -13.80 4.99 -9.05
N HIS A 355 -15.07 4.64 -9.27
CA HIS A 355 -15.88 3.95 -8.27
C HIS A 355 -15.37 2.55 -7.97
N ALA A 356 -14.87 1.83 -8.98
CA ALA A 356 -14.25 0.53 -8.82
C ALA A 356 -12.99 0.62 -7.95
N GLU A 357 -12.06 1.50 -8.30
CA GLU A 357 -10.79 1.67 -7.58
C GLU A 357 -10.99 2.26 -6.18
N ALA A 358 -11.91 3.20 -5.98
CA ALA A 358 -12.24 3.73 -4.67
C ALA A 358 -12.79 2.63 -3.73
N HIS A 359 -13.58 1.69 -4.27
CA HIS A 359 -14.04 0.53 -3.49
C HIS A 359 -12.88 -0.40 -3.12
N LEU A 360 -11.99 -0.73 -4.06
CA LEU A 360 -10.80 -1.54 -3.78
C LEU A 360 -9.91 -0.87 -2.72
N LEU A 361 -9.73 0.44 -2.82
CA LEU A 361 -8.93 1.21 -1.87
C LEU A 361 -9.49 1.13 -0.43
N HIS A 362 -10.81 1.10 -0.25
CA HIS A 362 -11.43 0.86 1.07
C HIS A 362 -11.07 -0.50 1.66
N LEU A 363 -10.78 -1.48 0.81
CA LEU A 363 -10.31 -2.81 1.22
C LEU A 363 -8.77 -2.87 1.34
N GLY A 364 -8.06 -1.78 1.08
CA GLY A 364 -6.60 -1.75 1.03
C GLY A 364 -6.02 -2.43 -0.21
N LEU A 365 -6.81 -2.51 -1.29
CA LEU A 365 -6.49 -3.18 -2.54
C LEU A 365 -6.44 -2.18 -3.70
N VAL A 366 -5.84 -2.60 -4.80
CA VAL A 366 -5.88 -1.97 -6.12
C VAL A 366 -6.00 -3.05 -7.19
N HIS A 367 -6.53 -2.71 -8.37
CA HIS A 367 -6.72 -3.72 -9.43
C HIS A 367 -5.40 -4.21 -10.02
N GLY A 368 -4.45 -3.34 -10.28
CA GLY A 368 -3.10 -3.67 -10.74
C GLY A 368 -2.95 -3.96 -12.24
N ASP A 369 -4.05 -4.19 -12.98
CA ASP A 369 -4.03 -4.42 -14.43
C ASP A 369 -5.26 -3.80 -15.12
N ILE A 370 -5.46 -2.50 -14.91
CA ILE A 370 -6.56 -1.75 -15.56
C ILE A 370 -6.25 -1.59 -17.04
N LYS A 371 -7.06 -2.26 -17.86
CA LYS A 371 -6.95 -2.23 -19.34
C LYS A 371 -8.28 -2.61 -19.99
N PRO A 372 -8.47 -2.30 -21.27
CA PRO A 372 -9.73 -2.59 -21.99
C PRO A 372 -10.14 -4.06 -21.98
N GLU A 373 -9.20 -5.00 -21.96
CA GLU A 373 -9.47 -6.44 -21.90
C GLU A 373 -10.16 -6.87 -20.61
N ASN A 374 -9.91 -6.15 -19.50
CA ASN A 374 -10.44 -6.44 -18.17
C ASN A 374 -11.71 -5.62 -17.83
N ILE A 375 -12.29 -4.92 -18.80
CA ILE A 375 -13.52 -4.13 -18.66
C ILE A 375 -14.57 -4.73 -19.60
N LEU A 376 -15.64 -5.31 -19.06
CA LEU A 376 -16.79 -5.74 -19.83
C LEU A 376 -17.72 -4.57 -20.08
N VAL A 377 -18.23 -4.52 -21.31
CA VAL A 377 -19.26 -3.57 -21.77
C VAL A 377 -20.53 -4.37 -22.02
N TYR A 378 -21.61 -3.97 -21.41
CA TYR A 378 -22.93 -4.57 -21.60
C TYR A 378 -24.01 -3.50 -21.78
N GLN A 379 -25.11 -3.88 -22.40
CA GLN A 379 -26.19 -2.94 -22.67
C GLN A 379 -26.99 -2.69 -21.38
N ARG A 380 -27.31 -1.42 -21.12
CA ARG A 380 -28.15 -1.06 -19.99
C ARG A 380 -29.58 -1.49 -20.25
N ASP A 381 -30.21 -2.15 -19.29
CA ASP A 381 -31.58 -2.62 -19.41
C ASP A 381 -32.55 -1.44 -19.61
N GLY A 382 -33.25 -1.44 -20.77
CA GLY A 382 -34.33 -0.51 -21.08
C GLY A 382 -33.91 0.91 -21.45
N GLU A 383 -32.63 1.23 -21.55
CA GLU A 383 -32.11 2.56 -21.89
C GLU A 383 -31.08 2.54 -23.02
N ALA A 384 -30.96 3.66 -23.74
CA ALA A 384 -29.88 3.87 -24.69
C ALA A 384 -28.59 4.19 -23.92
N GLY A 385 -27.66 3.21 -23.83
CA GLY A 385 -26.38 3.40 -23.16
C GLY A 385 -25.69 2.08 -22.87
N VAL A 386 -24.46 2.18 -22.40
CA VAL A 386 -23.64 1.02 -21.99
C VAL A 386 -23.25 1.16 -20.52
N ASP A 387 -23.21 0.03 -19.84
CA ASP A 387 -22.65 -0.11 -18.51
C ASP A 387 -21.37 -0.91 -18.54
N PHE A 388 -20.61 -0.85 -17.46
CA PHE A 388 -19.29 -1.46 -17.37
C PHE A 388 -19.19 -2.36 -16.14
N LYS A 389 -18.44 -3.46 -16.25
CA LYS A 389 -17.96 -4.26 -15.11
C LYS A 389 -16.48 -4.57 -15.25
N MET A 390 -15.74 -4.41 -14.16
CA MET A 390 -14.35 -4.81 -14.05
C MET A 390 -14.29 -6.32 -13.79
N VAL A 391 -13.47 -7.03 -14.54
CA VAL A 391 -13.25 -8.48 -14.39
C VAL A 391 -11.77 -8.77 -14.18
N ASP A 392 -11.45 -10.02 -13.88
CA ASP A 392 -10.10 -10.51 -13.57
C ASP A 392 -9.57 -10.08 -12.21
N PHE A 393 -9.98 -10.83 -11.19
CA PHE A 393 -9.51 -10.65 -9.82
C PHE A 393 -8.05 -11.12 -9.59
N GLY A 394 -7.44 -11.78 -10.60
CA GLY A 394 -6.10 -12.37 -10.48
C GLY A 394 -4.97 -11.34 -10.41
N SER A 395 -5.21 -10.12 -10.87
CA SER A 395 -4.26 -9.01 -10.82
C SER A 395 -4.41 -8.13 -9.57
N ILE A 396 -5.47 -8.33 -8.78
CA ILE A 396 -5.74 -7.55 -7.57
C ILE A 396 -4.67 -7.81 -6.50
N VAL A 397 -4.07 -6.74 -6.02
CA VAL A 397 -2.99 -6.78 -5.03
C VAL A 397 -3.21 -5.75 -3.92
N GLN A 398 -2.50 -5.93 -2.81
CA GLN A 398 -2.48 -4.92 -1.75
C GLN A 398 -1.84 -3.63 -2.26
N ILE A 399 -2.43 -2.49 -1.90
CA ILE A 399 -1.82 -1.18 -2.14
C ILE A 399 -0.48 -1.10 -1.39
N PHE A 400 0.49 -0.41 -1.98
CA PHE A 400 1.90 -0.30 -1.52
C PHE A 400 2.70 -1.60 -1.58
N SER A 401 2.22 -2.64 -2.27
CA SER A 401 3.01 -3.83 -2.54
C SER A 401 4.20 -3.52 -3.45
N SER A 402 5.40 -3.89 -3.03
CA SER A 402 6.64 -3.77 -3.82
C SER A 402 6.86 -4.98 -4.74
N ASN A 403 6.36 -6.15 -4.36
CA ASN A 403 6.60 -7.40 -5.08
C ASN A 403 5.58 -7.67 -6.20
N SER A 404 4.64 -6.75 -6.42
CA SER A 404 3.66 -6.91 -7.48
C SER A 404 4.30 -6.73 -8.85
N ARG A 405 4.38 -7.83 -9.61
CA ARG A 405 4.63 -7.83 -11.06
C ARG A 405 3.33 -7.68 -11.87
N ALA A 406 2.21 -7.39 -11.19
CA ALA A 406 0.94 -7.20 -11.85
C ALA A 406 0.99 -6.06 -12.86
N GLY A 407 0.30 -6.25 -13.98
CA GLY A 407 0.08 -5.24 -14.97
C GLY A 407 0.62 -5.60 -16.36
N THR A 408 -0.03 -5.06 -17.36
CA THR A 408 0.36 -5.16 -18.75
C THR A 408 1.28 -3.99 -19.10
N PRO A 409 2.50 -4.21 -19.64
CA PRO A 409 3.55 -3.18 -19.79
C PRO A 409 3.07 -1.86 -20.38
N THR A 410 2.22 -1.88 -21.40
CA THR A 410 1.68 -0.68 -22.07
C THR A 410 0.86 0.24 -21.14
N TYR A 411 0.29 -0.31 -20.06
CA TYR A 411 -0.56 0.42 -19.11
C TYR A 411 0.15 0.74 -17.79
N ILE A 412 1.35 0.19 -17.56
CA ILE A 412 2.11 0.36 -16.31
C ILE A 412 2.73 1.75 -16.24
N ALA A 413 2.61 2.41 -15.09
CA ALA A 413 3.22 3.70 -14.82
C ALA A 413 4.76 3.66 -14.88
N PRO A 414 5.42 4.73 -15.39
CA PRO A 414 6.87 4.74 -15.61
C PRO A 414 7.70 4.36 -14.38
N GLU A 415 7.34 4.84 -13.21
CA GLU A 415 8.02 4.60 -11.95
C GLU A 415 7.98 3.13 -11.50
N ARG A 416 6.97 2.36 -11.97
CA ARG A 416 6.85 0.94 -11.67
C ARG A 416 7.94 0.09 -12.35
N PHE A 417 8.44 0.52 -13.49
CA PHE A 417 9.59 -0.12 -14.14
C PHE A 417 10.88 0.03 -13.33
N GLY A 418 10.95 1.07 -12.47
CA GLY A 418 12.02 1.29 -11.50
C GLY A 418 11.82 0.60 -10.14
N GLY A 419 10.79 -0.24 -9.98
CA GLY A 419 10.52 -0.96 -8.74
C GLY A 419 9.71 -0.18 -7.70
N SER A 420 9.11 0.96 -8.06
CA SER A 420 8.23 1.69 -7.15
C SER A 420 6.98 0.87 -6.80
N VAL A 421 6.47 1.08 -5.57
CA VAL A 421 5.25 0.42 -5.09
C VAL A 421 4.02 0.86 -5.88
N ILE A 422 3.04 -0.05 -5.98
CA ILE A 422 1.75 0.26 -6.57
C ILE A 422 0.93 1.15 -5.61
N ASN A 423 0.32 2.21 -6.13
CA ASN A 423 -0.48 3.16 -5.35
C ASN A 423 -1.55 3.85 -6.24
N GLU A 424 -2.36 4.73 -5.66
CA GLU A 424 -3.41 5.46 -6.39
C GLU A 424 -2.88 6.16 -7.66
N SER A 425 -1.72 6.81 -7.56
CA SER A 425 -1.15 7.56 -8.70
C SER A 425 -0.69 6.65 -9.83
N THR A 426 -0.20 5.43 -9.53
CA THR A 426 0.17 4.43 -10.55
C THR A 426 -1.06 3.87 -11.26
N GLU A 427 -2.15 3.65 -10.53
CA GLU A 427 -3.42 3.17 -11.09
C GLU A 427 -4.12 4.27 -11.92
N ILE A 428 -4.06 5.54 -11.48
CA ILE A 428 -4.55 6.68 -12.27
C ILE A 428 -3.83 6.75 -13.63
N PHE A 429 -2.55 6.38 -13.70
CA PHE A 429 -1.86 6.29 -14.99
C PHE A 429 -2.49 5.23 -15.89
N SER A 430 -2.77 4.04 -15.38
CA SER A 430 -3.42 2.95 -16.13
C SER A 430 -4.83 3.34 -16.58
N ILE A 431 -5.60 4.03 -15.71
CA ILE A 431 -6.90 4.63 -16.07
C ILE A 431 -6.71 5.63 -17.23
N GLY A 432 -5.75 6.54 -17.10
CA GLY A 432 -5.47 7.55 -18.13
C GLY A 432 -5.10 6.95 -19.49
N VAL A 433 -4.26 5.91 -19.52
CA VAL A 433 -3.89 5.18 -20.75
C VAL A 433 -5.12 4.51 -21.36
N THR A 434 -5.97 3.89 -20.54
CA THR A 434 -7.21 3.24 -20.99
C THR A 434 -8.19 4.24 -21.60
N LEU A 435 -8.40 5.41 -20.97
CA LEU A 435 -9.26 6.47 -21.50
C LEU A 435 -8.68 7.10 -22.76
N TYR A 436 -7.37 7.33 -22.81
CA TYR A 436 -6.67 7.84 -23.99
C TYR A 436 -6.89 6.90 -25.18
N TRP A 437 -6.66 5.59 -24.97
CA TRP A 437 -6.87 4.59 -26.02
C TRP A 437 -8.34 4.52 -26.47
N ALA A 438 -9.28 4.54 -25.53
CA ALA A 438 -10.70 4.49 -25.83
C ALA A 438 -11.20 5.67 -26.68
N LEU A 439 -10.56 6.85 -26.55
CA LEU A 439 -10.89 8.06 -27.33
C LEU A 439 -10.18 8.14 -28.68
N THR A 440 -9.00 7.55 -28.80
CA THR A 440 -8.10 7.82 -29.94
C THR A 440 -7.73 6.57 -30.73
N ALA A 441 -7.99 5.37 -30.22
CA ALA A 441 -7.50 4.08 -30.73
C ALA A 441 -5.95 4.02 -30.83
N HIS A 442 -5.24 4.87 -30.10
CA HIS A 442 -3.77 4.90 -30.05
C HIS A 442 -3.29 4.81 -28.62
N PHE A 443 -2.06 4.30 -28.41
CA PHE A 443 -1.40 4.36 -27.12
C PHE A 443 -0.57 5.63 -26.99
N PRO A 444 -0.61 6.31 -25.82
CA PRO A 444 0.11 7.58 -25.64
C PRO A 444 1.63 7.42 -25.76
N TYR A 445 2.17 6.27 -25.39
CA TYR A 445 3.60 5.95 -25.39
C TYR A 445 3.97 4.83 -26.37
N GLY A 446 3.03 4.42 -27.24
CA GLY A 446 3.16 3.22 -28.08
C GLY A 446 2.87 1.94 -27.32
N GLU A 447 2.87 0.81 -28.02
CA GLU A 447 2.83 -0.51 -27.40
C GLU A 447 4.20 -0.84 -26.81
N ILE A 448 4.20 -1.34 -25.58
CA ILE A 448 5.40 -1.76 -24.85
C ILE A 448 5.36 -3.28 -24.75
N GLU A 449 6.32 -3.92 -25.38
CA GLU A 449 6.45 -5.38 -25.35
C GLU A 449 6.97 -5.85 -23.97
N PRO A 450 6.59 -7.06 -23.52
CA PRO A 450 7.19 -7.67 -22.34
C PRO A 450 8.72 -7.68 -22.42
N PHE A 451 9.39 -7.39 -21.32
CA PHE A 451 10.86 -7.34 -21.18
C PHE A 451 11.56 -6.18 -21.89
N GLN A 452 10.85 -5.25 -22.50
CA GLN A 452 11.41 -4.01 -23.01
C GLN A 452 11.59 -2.98 -21.86
N THR A 453 12.69 -2.23 -21.92
CA THR A 453 12.82 -1.00 -21.12
C THR A 453 12.16 0.13 -21.88
N PRO A 454 11.01 0.65 -21.46
CA PRO A 454 10.28 1.65 -22.24
C PRO A 454 10.99 3.01 -22.24
N ILE A 455 10.91 3.72 -23.37
CA ILE A 455 11.32 5.12 -23.48
C ILE A 455 10.08 5.97 -23.56
N PHE A 456 9.73 6.64 -22.46
CA PHE A 456 8.59 7.52 -22.40
C PHE A 456 8.90 8.88 -23.05
N LYS A 457 8.34 9.12 -24.24
CA LYS A 457 8.39 10.41 -24.92
C LYS A 457 7.12 11.19 -24.63
N ALA A 458 7.15 12.52 -24.79
CA ALA A 458 5.95 13.35 -24.64
C ALA A 458 4.83 12.85 -25.56
N PRO A 459 3.66 12.49 -25.02
CA PRO A 459 2.57 11.93 -25.81
C PRO A 459 1.87 13.03 -26.62
N LYS A 460 1.25 12.66 -27.73
CA LYS A 460 0.36 13.57 -28.46
C LYS A 460 -0.88 13.84 -27.62
N ARG A 461 -1.40 15.07 -27.67
CA ARG A 461 -2.70 15.36 -27.04
C ARG A 461 -3.81 14.57 -27.71
N PRO A 462 -4.77 14.00 -26.98
CA PRO A 462 -5.93 13.30 -27.54
C PRO A 462 -6.68 14.16 -28.56
N SER A 463 -6.84 15.46 -28.31
CA SER A 463 -7.49 16.43 -29.21
C SER A 463 -6.77 16.62 -30.56
N LYS A 464 -5.47 16.29 -30.67
CA LYS A 464 -4.76 16.29 -31.96
C LYS A 464 -5.03 15.03 -32.81
N LEU A 465 -5.57 13.97 -32.21
CA LEU A 465 -5.96 12.73 -32.88
C LEU A 465 -7.47 12.70 -33.14
N ASN A 466 -8.26 13.28 -32.24
CA ASN A 466 -9.70 13.38 -32.35
C ASN A 466 -10.14 14.81 -31.94
N SER A 467 -10.42 15.65 -32.94
CA SER A 467 -10.77 17.08 -32.76
C SER A 467 -12.05 17.34 -31.96
N ASN A 468 -12.90 16.32 -31.77
CA ASN A 468 -14.12 16.45 -30.99
C ASN A 468 -13.87 16.48 -29.47
N ILE A 469 -12.65 16.12 -29.02
CA ILE A 469 -12.31 16.08 -27.59
C ILE A 469 -12.18 17.50 -27.04
N PRO A 470 -12.97 17.87 -26.01
CA PRO A 470 -12.91 19.20 -25.45
C PRO A 470 -11.60 19.43 -24.67
N PRO A 471 -11.09 20.66 -24.62
CA PRO A 471 -9.78 20.99 -24.00
C PRO A 471 -9.66 20.59 -22.52
N TRP A 472 -10.77 20.59 -21.78
CA TRP A 472 -10.77 20.18 -20.38
C TRP A 472 -10.52 18.67 -20.24
N LEU A 473 -11.17 17.83 -21.05
CA LEU A 473 -11.00 16.37 -21.02
C LEU A 473 -9.60 15.98 -21.51
N ASP A 474 -9.12 16.66 -22.55
CA ASP A 474 -7.72 16.57 -23.00
C ASP A 474 -6.74 16.80 -21.85
N SER A 475 -6.98 17.83 -21.04
CA SER A 475 -6.14 18.16 -19.88
C SER A 475 -6.22 17.13 -18.76
N VAL A 476 -7.41 16.59 -18.46
CA VAL A 476 -7.60 15.52 -17.46
C VAL A 476 -6.81 14.28 -17.85
N ILE A 477 -6.94 13.83 -19.11
CA ILE A 477 -6.26 12.64 -19.60
C ILE A 477 -4.74 12.85 -19.62
N MET A 478 -4.26 13.97 -20.14
CA MET A 478 -2.82 14.29 -20.20
C MET A 478 -2.21 14.37 -18.80
N ARG A 479 -2.93 14.88 -17.81
CA ARG A 479 -2.49 14.89 -16.40
C ARG A 479 -2.45 13.49 -15.83
N SER A 480 -3.45 12.64 -16.11
CA SER A 480 -3.48 11.26 -15.63
C SER A 480 -2.30 10.44 -16.12
N ILE A 481 -1.87 10.62 -17.38
CA ILE A 481 -0.74 9.91 -17.99
C ILE A 481 0.60 10.64 -17.85
N ALA A 482 0.72 11.68 -17.02
CA ALA A 482 1.99 12.40 -16.85
C ALA A 482 3.13 11.45 -16.43
N ILE A 483 4.31 11.60 -17.05
CA ILE A 483 5.49 10.75 -16.77
C ILE A 483 5.96 11.00 -15.34
N SER A 484 6.06 12.28 -14.93
CA SER A 484 6.41 12.65 -13.56
C SER A 484 5.22 12.47 -12.63
N ILE A 485 5.40 11.72 -11.55
CA ILE A 485 4.37 11.46 -10.54
C ILE A 485 3.87 12.76 -9.88
N ASP A 486 4.74 13.77 -9.72
CA ASP A 486 4.38 15.06 -9.13
C ASP A 486 3.45 15.90 -10.01
N GLN A 487 3.40 15.61 -11.31
CA GLN A 487 2.49 16.27 -12.26
C GLN A 487 1.18 15.54 -12.45
N ARG A 488 1.05 14.34 -11.86
CA ARG A 488 -0.13 13.48 -11.95
C ARG A 488 -1.09 13.77 -10.81
N TYR A 489 -2.29 13.25 -10.88
CA TYR A 489 -3.19 13.18 -9.73
C TYR A 489 -2.60 12.27 -8.66
N ARG A 490 -2.67 12.70 -7.40
CA ARG A 490 -2.18 11.92 -6.26
C ARG A 490 -3.24 10.97 -5.73
N HIS A 491 -4.50 11.37 -5.82
CA HIS A 491 -5.65 10.65 -5.30
C HIS A 491 -6.74 10.49 -6.36
N TYR A 492 -7.45 9.37 -6.33
CA TYR A 492 -8.60 9.14 -7.21
C TYR A 492 -9.65 10.25 -7.11
N SER A 493 -9.85 10.82 -5.92
CA SER A 493 -10.80 11.90 -5.68
C SER A 493 -10.48 13.17 -6.45
N GLU A 494 -9.20 13.49 -6.69
CA GLU A 494 -8.79 14.66 -7.50
C GLU A 494 -9.15 14.43 -8.98
N PHE A 495 -8.83 13.25 -9.51
CA PHE A 495 -9.20 12.85 -10.87
C PHE A 495 -10.72 12.91 -11.08
N PHE A 496 -11.49 12.36 -10.14
CA PHE A 496 -12.94 12.34 -10.22
C PHE A 496 -13.57 13.75 -10.09
N TYR A 497 -12.96 14.62 -9.26
CA TYR A 497 -13.40 16.01 -9.13
C TYR A 497 -13.27 16.75 -10.46
N ASP A 498 -12.13 16.62 -11.15
CA ASP A 498 -11.91 17.25 -12.45
C ASP A 498 -12.85 16.67 -13.53
N LEU A 499 -13.12 15.36 -13.52
CA LEU A 499 -14.10 14.74 -14.41
C LEU A 499 -15.54 15.25 -14.21
N LYS A 500 -15.92 15.61 -12.99
CA LYS A 500 -17.24 16.13 -12.65
C LYS A 500 -17.40 17.64 -12.83
N ASN A 501 -16.31 18.39 -12.84
CA ASN A 501 -16.32 19.85 -12.88
C ASN A 501 -15.49 20.37 -14.07
N PRO A 502 -15.95 20.16 -15.32
CA PRO A 502 -15.22 20.55 -16.53
C PRO A 502 -14.76 22.00 -16.54
N GLU A 503 -15.56 22.90 -15.98
CA GLU A 503 -15.32 24.34 -15.92
C GLU A 503 -14.20 24.75 -14.95
N LYS A 504 -13.80 23.84 -14.03
CA LYS A 504 -12.75 24.07 -13.04
C LYS A 504 -11.42 23.46 -13.44
N VAL A 505 -11.39 22.64 -14.50
CA VAL A 505 -10.19 21.96 -14.96
C VAL A 505 -9.18 22.98 -15.46
N LYS A 506 -8.00 22.99 -14.82
CA LYS A 506 -6.87 23.83 -15.28
C LYS A 506 -6.22 23.20 -16.50
N PRO A 507 -5.88 23.99 -17.54
CA PRO A 507 -5.14 23.50 -18.69
C PRO A 507 -3.83 22.81 -18.25
N TYR A 508 -3.63 21.57 -18.69
CA TYR A 508 -2.41 20.83 -18.43
C TYR A 508 -1.43 21.02 -19.59
N PHE A 509 -0.20 21.40 -19.26
CA PHE A 509 0.87 21.54 -20.22
C PHE A 509 2.07 20.70 -19.77
N CYS A 510 2.55 19.81 -20.62
CA CYS A 510 3.81 19.09 -20.36
C CYS A 510 5.03 20.02 -20.59
N ALA A 511 6.19 19.61 -20.08
CA ALA A 511 7.43 20.41 -20.19
C ALA A 511 7.81 20.75 -21.66
N SER A 512 7.44 19.89 -22.61
CA SER A 512 7.71 20.07 -24.04
C SER A 512 6.65 20.90 -24.78
N THR A 513 5.58 21.37 -24.11
CA THR A 513 4.55 22.20 -24.75
C THR A 513 5.16 23.55 -25.14
N PRO A 514 5.03 23.99 -26.41
CA PRO A 514 5.56 25.28 -26.86
C PRO A 514 5.05 26.44 -26.02
N LEU A 515 5.90 27.45 -25.78
CA LEU A 515 5.55 28.60 -24.95
C LEU A 515 4.33 29.36 -25.48
N ILE A 516 4.15 29.38 -26.83
CA ILE A 516 2.98 29.98 -27.47
C ILE A 516 1.66 29.32 -27.06
N GLU A 517 1.65 28.01 -26.81
CA GLU A 517 0.46 27.27 -26.34
C GLU A 517 0.30 27.38 -24.83
N ARG A 518 1.43 27.33 -24.08
CA ARG A 518 1.44 27.35 -22.61
C ARG A 518 1.09 28.73 -22.04
N SER A 519 1.60 29.78 -22.65
CA SER A 519 1.39 31.17 -22.21
C SER A 519 1.55 32.12 -23.41
N PRO A 520 0.49 32.28 -24.25
CA PRO A 520 0.55 33.15 -25.41
C PRO A 520 1.00 34.58 -25.08
N VAL A 521 0.46 35.13 -23.97
CA VAL A 521 0.80 36.47 -23.49
C VAL A 521 2.29 36.62 -23.21
N THR A 522 2.89 35.64 -22.54
CA THR A 522 4.33 35.64 -22.24
C THR A 522 5.16 35.48 -23.51
N PHE A 523 4.73 34.63 -24.43
CA PHE A 523 5.38 34.45 -25.73
C PHE A 523 5.43 35.75 -26.54
N TYR A 524 4.29 36.43 -26.67
CA TYR A 524 4.22 37.72 -27.39
C TYR A 524 4.96 38.84 -26.66
N LYS A 525 4.95 38.87 -25.31
CA LYS A 525 5.76 39.83 -24.54
C LYS A 525 7.26 39.65 -24.80
N ILE A 526 7.75 38.40 -24.78
CA ILE A 526 9.16 38.09 -25.07
C ILE A 526 9.46 38.48 -26.52
N GLY A 527 8.63 38.13 -27.48
CA GLY A 527 8.78 38.53 -28.89
C GLY A 527 8.84 40.05 -29.06
N PHE A 528 7.97 40.79 -28.37
CA PHE A 528 7.96 42.25 -28.39
C PHE A 528 9.25 42.85 -27.81
N ILE A 529 9.73 42.30 -26.67
CA ILE A 529 11.01 42.76 -26.06
C ILE A 529 12.19 42.51 -27.01
N ILE A 530 12.24 41.34 -27.66
CA ILE A 530 13.29 41.01 -28.63
C ILE A 530 13.27 42.01 -29.81
N LEU A 531 12.07 42.29 -30.35
CA LEU A 531 11.94 43.28 -31.44
C LEU A 531 12.37 44.69 -31.01
N LEU A 532 11.99 45.13 -29.81
CA LEU A 532 12.39 46.42 -29.26
C LEU A 532 13.92 46.54 -29.10
N VAL A 533 14.56 45.47 -28.61
CA VAL A 533 16.03 45.42 -28.48
C VAL A 533 16.71 45.49 -29.86
N LEU A 534 16.18 44.76 -30.84
CA LEU A 534 16.70 44.80 -32.22
C LEU A 534 16.53 46.20 -32.83
N GLU A 535 15.42 46.87 -32.58
CA GLU A 535 15.17 48.25 -33.06
C GLU A 535 16.14 49.25 -32.42
N ILE A 536 16.41 49.14 -31.12
CA ILE A 536 17.40 49.95 -30.42
C ILE A 536 18.80 49.71 -30.98
N ILE A 537 19.20 48.46 -31.23
CA ILE A 537 20.48 48.12 -31.80
C ILE A 537 20.64 48.69 -33.24
N THR A 538 19.62 48.54 -34.07
CA THR A 538 19.62 49.07 -35.43
C THR A 538 19.68 50.60 -35.46
N PHE A 539 18.93 51.27 -34.57
CA PHE A 539 18.97 52.72 -34.38
C PHE A 539 20.37 53.19 -33.94
N TYR A 540 20.97 52.51 -32.94
CA TYR A 540 22.31 52.79 -32.46
C TYR A 540 23.37 52.67 -33.59
N LEU A 541 23.30 51.57 -34.37
CA LEU A 541 24.20 51.38 -35.52
C LEU A 541 23.99 52.38 -36.63
N TYR A 542 22.77 52.92 -36.80
CA TYR A 542 22.47 53.97 -37.75
C TYR A 542 23.03 55.35 -37.32
N VAL A 543 22.92 55.64 -36.01
CA VAL A 543 23.42 56.95 -35.48
C VAL A 543 24.93 56.97 -35.33
N THR A 544 25.59 55.82 -35.20
CA THR A 544 27.08 55.74 -35.09
C THR A 544 27.82 55.58 -36.43
N LYS A 545 27.06 55.47 -37.51
CA LYS A 545 27.60 55.61 -38.89
C LYS A 545 27.57 57.07 -39.35
#